data_5a05c3f608229892de405aa2b1bd09ac
#
_entry.id   5a05c3f608229892de405aa2b1bd09ac
#
_cell.length_a   1.000
_cell.length_b   1.000
_cell.length_c   1.000
_cell.angle_alpha   90.00
_cell.angle_beta   90.00
_cell.angle_gamma   90.00
#
_symmetry.space_group_name_H-M   'P 1'
#
loop_
_entity.id
_entity.type
_entity.pdbx_description
1 polymer ?
#
loop_
_entity_poly.entity_id
_entity_poly.type
_entity_poly.pdbx_seq_one_letter_code
_entity_poly.pdbx_strand_id
1 'polypeptide(L)'
;MTYNSTLPKVFVYLLTTIETLYQTRVPLEVQNRKNVHLATSDCLVIACYLWGVLHFSETLKAKHQLAQSLFPNFLEYSRFVRRCNALLPSIQVIRQALVFKEVEGISVSIIDSFPIPLCQPIRNFRSKVLGDYANVGYNATKGQYFYGCKCHALVSESGYVIDYTITPASMADSSMTEEVLSQFGTPTVLGDMGYLGQSLHDRLELKGIDLMTPVRKNMKQKXXLCFMFFLTGVIRSIPFNSSLSCSD
;
A
#
# COMPACT_ATOMS: atom_id res chain seq x y z
N MET A 1 16.93 -19.78 17.82
CA MET A 1 15.70 -20.12 18.56
C MET A 1 15.06 -21.33 17.91
N THR A 2 14.84 -22.41 18.68
CA THR A 2 14.11 -23.58 18.19
C THR A 2 12.62 -23.29 18.30
N TYR A 3 11.97 -23.08 17.15
CA TYR A 3 10.53 -22.85 17.11
C TYR A 3 9.78 -24.16 17.35
N ASN A 4 8.79 -24.11 18.19
CA ASN A 4 7.96 -25.26 18.58
C ASN A 4 7.36 -25.92 17.32
N SER A 5 7.39 -27.24 17.26
CA SER A 5 6.86 -28.04 16.13
C SER A 5 5.38 -27.83 15.83
N THR A 6 4.68 -27.05 16.65
CA THR A 6 3.25 -26.74 16.51
C THR A 6 2.94 -25.50 15.68
N LEU A 7 3.94 -24.68 15.33
CA LEU A 7 3.68 -23.46 14.53
C LEU A 7 3.41 -23.81 13.06
N PRO A 8 2.46 -23.10 12.40
CA PRO A 8 2.22 -23.32 10.96
C PRO A 8 3.50 -23.08 10.15
N LYS A 9 3.79 -23.96 9.20
CA LYS A 9 5.00 -23.87 8.35
C LYS A 9 5.09 -22.51 7.63
N VAL A 10 3.95 -21.99 7.18
CA VAL A 10 3.89 -20.68 6.50
C VAL A 10 4.27 -19.55 7.46
N PHE A 11 3.84 -19.63 8.73
CA PHE A 11 4.24 -18.65 9.75
C PHE A 11 5.76 -18.68 10.00
N VAL A 12 6.33 -19.87 10.09
CA VAL A 12 7.78 -20.04 10.30
C VAL A 12 8.54 -19.44 9.12
N TYR A 13 8.12 -19.73 7.90
CA TYR A 13 8.71 -19.13 6.68
C TYR A 13 8.61 -17.61 6.69
N LEU A 14 7.44 -17.06 7.02
CA LEU A 14 7.23 -15.62 7.15
C LEU A 14 8.20 -15.02 8.18
N LEU A 15 8.29 -15.62 9.35
CA LEU A 15 9.16 -15.11 10.42
C LEU A 15 10.64 -15.14 10.02
N THR A 16 11.12 -16.24 9.44
CA THR A 16 12.54 -16.34 9.01
C THR A 16 12.85 -15.34 7.88
N THR A 17 11.91 -15.11 6.96
CA THR A 17 12.06 -14.09 5.92
C THR A 17 12.19 -12.70 6.55
N ILE A 18 11.30 -12.39 7.50
CA ILE A 18 11.33 -11.10 8.21
C ILE A 18 12.65 -10.94 8.99
N GLU A 19 13.11 -11.98 9.69
CA GLU A 19 14.37 -11.95 10.43
C GLU A 19 15.56 -11.63 9.50
N THR A 20 15.63 -12.31 8.36
CA THR A 20 16.67 -12.07 7.36
C THR A 20 16.64 -10.62 6.85
N LEU A 21 15.47 -10.13 6.43
CA LEU A 21 15.33 -8.77 5.91
C LEU A 21 15.55 -7.71 6.99
N TYR A 22 15.09 -7.95 8.20
CA TYR A 22 15.29 -7.04 9.33
C TYR A 22 16.78 -6.85 9.62
N GLN A 23 17.54 -7.94 9.64
CA GLN A 23 18.97 -7.89 9.90
C GLN A 23 19.78 -7.28 8.76
N THR A 24 19.37 -7.51 7.51
CA THR A 24 20.14 -7.09 6.33
C THR A 24 19.74 -5.73 5.77
N ARG A 25 18.52 -5.28 6.00
CA ARG A 25 17.97 -4.07 5.36
C ARG A 25 17.57 -2.98 6.33
N VAL A 26 17.11 -3.32 7.55
CA VAL A 26 16.70 -2.30 8.51
C VAL A 26 17.94 -1.64 9.15
N PRO A 27 18.02 -0.31 9.18
CA PRO A 27 19.20 0.38 9.75
C PRO A 27 19.46 0.01 11.21
N LEU A 28 20.74 -0.12 11.57
CA LEU A 28 21.15 -0.53 12.92
C LEU A 28 20.66 0.40 14.02
N GLU A 29 20.52 1.70 13.72
CA GLU A 29 20.00 2.70 14.65
C GLU A 29 18.55 2.40 15.06
N VAL A 30 17.78 1.79 14.17
CA VAL A 30 16.41 1.35 14.44
C VAL A 30 16.41 0.03 15.19
N GLN A 31 17.31 -0.90 14.82
CA GLN A 31 17.43 -2.21 15.47
C GLN A 31 17.95 -2.10 16.93
N ASN A 32 18.88 -1.18 17.17
CA ASN A 32 19.57 -1.01 18.46
C ASN A 32 18.88 0.05 19.33
N ARG A 33 17.59 -0.12 19.56
CA ARG A 33 16.86 0.76 20.46
C ARG A 33 17.41 0.67 21.87
N LYS A 34 17.90 1.80 22.40
CA LYS A 34 18.45 1.89 23.76
C LYS A 34 17.39 1.50 24.79
N ASN A 35 17.81 0.75 25.81
CA ASN A 35 17.02 0.40 27.00
C ASN A 35 15.81 -0.51 26.74
N VAL A 36 15.83 -1.34 25.69
CA VAL A 36 14.74 -2.28 25.46
C VAL A 36 15.23 -3.72 25.64
N HIS A 37 14.99 -4.29 26.80
CA HIS A 37 15.08 -5.75 26.99
C HIS A 37 13.83 -6.37 26.40
N LEU A 38 13.94 -6.80 25.15
CA LEU A 38 12.81 -7.32 24.40
C LEU A 38 12.63 -8.81 24.71
N ALA A 39 11.72 -9.13 25.62
CA ALA A 39 11.27 -10.51 25.81
C ALA A 39 10.64 -11.06 24.52
N THR A 40 10.06 -10.17 23.70
CA THR A 40 9.49 -10.50 22.38
C THR A 40 10.26 -9.68 21.33
N SER A 41 10.85 -10.34 20.33
CA SER A 41 11.64 -9.66 19.30
C SER A 41 10.76 -8.77 18.40
N ASP A 42 11.37 -7.75 17.79
CA ASP A 42 10.68 -6.90 16.80
C ASP A 42 10.23 -7.73 15.59
N CYS A 43 11.05 -8.67 15.15
CA CYS A 43 10.71 -9.58 14.04
C CYS A 43 9.45 -10.39 14.35
N LEU A 44 9.31 -10.89 15.57
CA LEU A 44 8.12 -11.64 15.96
C LEU A 44 6.87 -10.74 15.99
N VAL A 45 7.00 -9.48 16.46
CA VAL A 45 5.87 -8.53 16.44
C VAL A 45 5.44 -8.24 14.98
N ILE A 46 6.41 -8.00 14.07
CA ILE A 46 6.13 -7.77 12.65
C ILE A 46 5.48 -9.02 12.02
N ALA A 47 6.01 -10.21 12.31
CA ALA A 47 5.47 -11.47 11.78
C ALA A 47 4.03 -11.68 12.25
N CYS A 48 3.73 -11.46 13.52
CA CYS A 48 2.37 -11.58 14.06
C CYS A 48 1.41 -10.56 13.46
N TYR A 49 1.87 -9.31 13.25
CA TYR A 49 1.08 -8.27 12.57
C TYR A 49 0.74 -8.69 11.14
N LEU A 50 1.74 -9.11 10.36
CA LEU A 50 1.56 -9.53 8.97
C LEU A 50 0.75 -10.84 8.88
N TRP A 51 0.94 -11.76 9.82
CA TRP A 51 0.12 -12.97 9.92
C TRP A 51 -1.36 -12.64 10.07
N GLY A 52 -1.66 -11.64 10.90
CA GLY A 52 -3.03 -11.14 11.04
C GLY A 52 -3.56 -10.53 9.73
N VAL A 53 -2.71 -9.83 8.96
CA VAL A 53 -3.09 -9.31 7.63
C VAL A 53 -3.42 -10.47 6.69
N LEU A 54 -2.58 -11.51 6.64
CA LEU A 54 -2.79 -12.69 5.79
C LEU A 54 -4.08 -13.45 6.14
N HIS A 55 -4.51 -13.38 7.40
CA HIS A 55 -5.75 -13.99 7.85
C HIS A 55 -6.94 -13.03 7.87
N PHE A 56 -6.84 -11.93 7.11
CA PHE A 56 -7.92 -10.94 6.95
C PHE A 56 -8.45 -10.39 8.29
N SER A 57 -7.58 -10.34 9.31
CA SER A 57 -7.94 -9.74 10.60
C SER A 57 -7.99 -8.21 10.45
N GLU A 58 -9.18 -7.64 10.47
CA GLU A 58 -9.41 -6.21 10.16
C GLU A 58 -8.84 -5.29 11.24
N THR A 59 -8.92 -5.69 12.51
CA THR A 59 -8.52 -4.82 13.62
C THR A 59 -7.20 -5.26 14.26
N LEU A 60 -6.50 -4.33 14.89
CA LEU A 60 -5.31 -4.65 15.70
C LEU A 60 -5.65 -5.60 16.85
N LYS A 61 -6.87 -5.51 17.38
CA LYS A 61 -7.33 -6.41 18.45
C LYS A 61 -7.44 -7.87 17.94
N ALA A 62 -8.02 -8.06 16.76
CA ALA A 62 -8.12 -9.39 16.14
C ALA A 62 -6.73 -9.95 15.81
N LYS A 63 -5.82 -9.11 15.28
CA LYS A 63 -4.43 -9.51 15.02
C LYS A 63 -3.72 -9.94 16.31
N HIS A 64 -3.93 -9.19 17.39
CA HIS A 64 -3.37 -9.53 18.71
C HIS A 64 -3.91 -10.86 19.24
N GLN A 65 -5.22 -11.09 19.15
CA GLN A 65 -5.84 -12.37 19.58
C GLN A 65 -5.27 -13.55 18.79
N LEU A 66 -5.09 -13.38 17.47
CA LEU A 66 -4.47 -14.38 16.62
C LEU A 66 -3.00 -14.65 17.04
N ALA A 67 -2.25 -13.60 17.38
CA ALA A 67 -0.88 -13.75 17.90
C ALA A 67 -0.87 -14.51 19.23
N GLN A 68 -1.82 -14.23 20.13
CA GLN A 68 -1.94 -14.95 21.42
C GLN A 68 -2.28 -16.43 21.23
N SER A 69 -3.04 -16.79 20.19
CA SER A 69 -3.33 -18.20 19.92
C SER A 69 -2.09 -18.99 19.52
N LEU A 70 -1.11 -18.32 18.88
CA LEU A 70 0.18 -18.94 18.53
C LEU A 70 1.18 -18.88 19.68
N PHE A 71 1.12 -17.83 20.50
CA PHE A 71 2.08 -17.55 21.57
C PHE A 71 1.31 -17.13 22.84
N PRO A 72 0.99 -18.08 23.74
CA PRO A 72 0.19 -17.78 24.95
C PRO A 72 0.76 -16.64 25.81
N ASN A 73 2.09 -16.48 25.85
CA ASN A 73 2.78 -15.43 26.61
C ASN A 73 3.13 -14.21 25.74
N PHE A 74 2.37 -13.97 24.67
CA PHE A 74 2.59 -12.81 23.80
C PHE A 74 2.33 -11.50 24.55
N LEU A 75 2.86 -10.41 24.01
CA LEU A 75 2.74 -9.06 24.58
C LEU A 75 1.29 -8.71 24.92
N GLU A 76 1.11 -7.93 25.97
CA GLU A 76 -0.16 -7.27 26.25
C GLU A 76 -0.58 -6.38 25.08
N TYR A 77 -1.90 -6.25 24.86
CA TYR A 77 -2.48 -5.55 23.71
C TYR A 77 -1.95 -4.11 23.56
N SER A 78 -1.90 -3.34 24.65
CA SER A 78 -1.42 -1.96 24.61
C SER A 78 0.06 -1.87 24.17
N ARG A 79 0.89 -2.82 24.60
CA ARG A 79 2.29 -2.92 24.19
C ARG A 79 2.42 -3.34 22.73
N PHE A 80 1.58 -4.27 22.30
CA PHE A 80 1.54 -4.71 20.90
C PHE A 80 1.23 -3.53 19.97
N VAL A 81 0.15 -2.76 20.26
CA VAL A 81 -0.25 -1.59 19.45
C VAL A 81 0.89 -0.58 19.37
N ARG A 82 1.49 -0.22 20.52
CA ARG A 82 2.61 0.75 20.56
C ARG A 82 3.78 0.25 19.72
N ARG A 83 4.12 -1.04 19.82
CA ARG A 83 5.24 -1.60 19.05
C ARG A 83 4.92 -1.67 17.57
N CYS A 84 3.71 -2.06 17.17
CA CYS A 84 3.32 -2.04 15.75
C CYS A 84 3.52 -0.63 15.16
N ASN A 85 3.05 0.41 15.85
CA ASN A 85 3.21 1.79 15.38
C ASN A 85 4.69 2.19 15.29
N ALA A 86 5.50 1.83 16.28
CA ALA A 86 6.92 2.15 16.30
C ALA A 86 7.72 1.39 15.22
N LEU A 87 7.22 0.24 14.75
CA LEU A 87 7.88 -0.60 13.75
C LEU A 87 7.42 -0.30 12.32
N LEU A 88 6.50 0.66 12.10
CA LEU A 88 6.05 1.02 10.75
C LEU A 88 7.22 1.36 9.81
N PRO A 89 8.23 2.15 10.21
CA PRO A 89 9.39 2.39 9.33
C PRO A 89 10.13 1.11 8.94
N SER A 90 10.31 0.19 9.90
CA SER A 90 10.96 -1.12 9.62
C SER A 90 10.13 -1.97 8.67
N ILE A 91 8.80 -1.98 8.85
CA ILE A 91 7.87 -2.70 7.97
C ILE A 91 7.97 -2.12 6.54
N GLN A 92 8.05 -0.79 6.41
CA GLN A 92 8.20 -0.14 5.10
C GLN A 92 9.50 -0.56 4.40
N VAL A 93 10.61 -0.58 5.11
CA VAL A 93 11.90 -1.03 4.56
C VAL A 93 11.82 -2.49 4.09
N ILE A 94 11.21 -3.36 4.92
CA ILE A 94 11.02 -4.78 4.57
C ILE A 94 10.13 -4.91 3.33
N ARG A 95 9.02 -4.16 3.27
CA ARG A 95 8.11 -4.14 2.11
C ARG A 95 8.89 -3.75 0.84
N GLN A 96 9.63 -2.65 0.89
CA GLN A 96 10.43 -2.18 -0.24
C GLN A 96 11.44 -3.24 -0.71
N ALA A 97 12.10 -3.91 0.23
CA ALA A 97 13.09 -4.95 -0.11
C ALA A 97 12.42 -6.17 -0.78
N LEU A 98 11.23 -6.55 -0.34
CA LEU A 98 10.46 -7.63 -0.97
C LEU A 98 10.00 -7.22 -2.38
N VAL A 99 9.43 -6.01 -2.50
CA VAL A 99 8.94 -5.48 -3.77
C VAL A 99 10.11 -5.37 -4.77
N PHE A 100 11.24 -4.81 -4.37
CA PHE A 100 12.41 -4.64 -5.24
C PHE A 100 12.80 -5.96 -5.91
N LYS A 101 12.81 -7.05 -5.15
CA LYS A 101 13.14 -8.39 -5.66
C LYS A 101 12.11 -8.87 -6.70
N GLU A 102 10.82 -8.57 -6.46
CA GLU A 102 9.72 -9.05 -7.33
C GLU A 102 9.54 -8.20 -8.60
N VAL A 103 10.00 -6.92 -8.57
CA VAL A 103 9.84 -6.01 -9.71
C VAL A 103 11.11 -5.82 -10.52
N GLU A 104 12.20 -6.48 -10.16
CA GLU A 104 13.44 -6.44 -10.93
C GLU A 104 13.22 -6.92 -12.36
N GLY A 105 13.49 -6.06 -13.35
CA GLY A 105 13.30 -6.37 -14.77
C GLY A 105 11.89 -6.09 -15.30
N ILE A 106 10.96 -5.59 -14.49
CA ILE A 106 9.64 -5.20 -14.98
C ILE A 106 9.75 -3.92 -15.81
N SER A 107 9.19 -3.94 -17.02
CA SER A 107 9.23 -2.81 -17.94
C SER A 107 7.96 -1.96 -17.91
N VAL A 108 6.85 -2.51 -17.44
CA VAL A 108 5.53 -1.84 -17.45
C VAL A 108 4.90 -1.85 -16.07
N SER A 109 4.39 -0.70 -15.64
CA SER A 109 3.57 -0.59 -14.45
C SER A 109 2.30 0.21 -14.73
N ILE A 110 1.36 0.16 -13.80
CA ILE A 110 0.06 0.84 -13.90
C ILE A 110 -0.07 1.77 -12.70
N ILE A 111 -0.39 3.03 -12.96
CA ILE A 111 -0.70 3.99 -11.90
C ILE A 111 -2.19 4.25 -11.86
N ASP A 112 -2.77 4.15 -10.66
CA ASP A 112 -4.20 4.43 -10.47
C ASP A 112 -4.44 4.96 -9.06
N SER A 113 -5.60 5.57 -8.85
CA SER A 113 -5.99 6.09 -7.54
C SER A 113 -7.34 5.55 -7.09
N PHE A 114 -7.48 5.34 -5.77
CA PHE A 114 -8.74 4.88 -5.21
C PHE A 114 -9.05 5.59 -3.89
N PRO A 115 -10.36 5.78 -3.60
CA PRO A 115 -10.77 6.49 -2.39
C PRO A 115 -10.62 5.61 -1.13
N ILE A 116 -10.24 6.26 -0.03
CA ILE A 116 -10.25 5.69 1.33
C ILE A 116 -11.22 6.53 2.17
N PRO A 117 -12.52 6.19 2.18
CA PRO A 117 -13.49 6.93 2.97
C PRO A 117 -13.25 6.75 4.47
N LEU A 118 -13.32 7.83 5.24
CA LEU A 118 -13.12 7.83 6.70
C LEU A 118 -14.42 7.97 7.48
N CYS A 119 -15.55 8.13 6.79
CA CYS A 119 -16.86 8.18 7.45
C CYS A 119 -17.96 7.82 6.45
N GLN A 120 -19.15 7.57 6.97
CA GLN A 120 -20.33 7.34 6.14
C GLN A 120 -20.71 8.61 5.36
N PRO A 121 -21.27 8.48 4.13
CA PRO A 121 -21.56 9.64 3.27
C PRO A 121 -22.38 10.76 3.92
N ILE A 122 -23.30 10.45 4.82
CA ILE A 122 -24.12 11.43 5.54
C ILE A 122 -23.27 12.38 6.39
N ARG A 123 -22.04 11.99 6.75
CA ARG A 123 -21.13 12.78 7.60
C ARG A 123 -20.05 13.51 6.81
N ASN A 124 -20.00 13.39 5.49
CA ASN A 124 -18.88 13.89 4.66
C ASN A 124 -18.52 15.35 4.94
N PHE A 125 -19.52 16.22 5.10
CA PHE A 125 -19.27 17.67 5.28
C PHE A 125 -19.14 18.10 6.74
N ARG A 126 -19.23 17.15 7.68
CA ARG A 126 -19.14 17.42 9.13
C ARG A 126 -17.97 16.71 9.80
N SER A 127 -17.40 15.72 9.12
CA SER A 127 -16.29 14.92 9.68
C SER A 127 -15.04 15.77 9.85
N LYS A 128 -14.33 15.54 10.95
CA LYS A 128 -13.03 16.15 11.26
C LYS A 128 -11.97 15.08 11.54
N VAL A 129 -12.28 13.82 11.22
CA VAL A 129 -11.36 12.69 11.43
C VAL A 129 -10.13 12.89 10.55
N LEU A 130 -8.94 12.95 11.14
CA LEU A 130 -7.68 13.22 10.45
C LEU A 130 -7.73 14.52 9.61
N GLY A 131 -8.32 15.60 10.15
CA GLY A 131 -8.61 16.83 9.42
C GLY A 131 -7.42 17.50 8.73
N ASP A 132 -6.21 17.27 9.22
CA ASP A 132 -4.98 17.78 8.57
C ASP A 132 -4.56 16.96 7.34
N TYR A 133 -5.09 15.73 7.22
CA TYR A 133 -4.70 14.76 6.20
C TYR A 133 -5.88 14.28 5.35
N ALA A 134 -7.10 14.70 5.67
CA ALA A 134 -8.31 14.24 5.00
C ALA A 134 -9.25 15.40 4.68
N ASN A 135 -9.94 15.30 3.56
CA ASN A 135 -10.94 16.29 3.16
C ASN A 135 -12.01 15.66 2.27
N VAL A 136 -12.89 16.49 1.71
CA VAL A 136 -13.96 16.03 0.81
C VAL A 136 -13.41 15.91 -0.62
N GLY A 137 -13.54 14.74 -1.21
CA GLY A 137 -13.25 14.47 -2.61
C GLY A 137 -14.47 13.92 -3.34
N TYR A 138 -14.33 13.75 -4.64
CA TYR A 138 -15.39 13.22 -5.49
C TYR A 138 -14.94 11.91 -6.14
N ASN A 139 -15.75 10.87 -6.03
CA ASN A 139 -15.53 9.60 -6.70
C ASN A 139 -16.36 9.57 -7.98
N ALA A 140 -15.71 9.74 -9.12
CA ALA A 140 -16.38 9.79 -10.42
C ALA A 140 -17.07 8.46 -10.78
N THR A 141 -16.46 7.32 -10.43
CA THR A 141 -17.01 5.99 -10.73
C THR A 141 -18.35 5.75 -10.01
N LYS A 142 -18.45 6.21 -8.74
CA LYS A 142 -19.66 6.05 -7.94
C LYS A 142 -20.58 7.27 -8.02
N GLY A 143 -20.16 8.37 -8.66
CA GLY A 143 -20.94 9.59 -8.78
C GLY A 143 -21.24 10.28 -7.44
N GLN A 144 -20.34 10.15 -6.45
CA GLN A 144 -20.64 10.65 -5.11
C GLN A 144 -19.42 11.26 -4.40
N TYR A 145 -19.71 12.21 -3.51
CA TYR A 145 -18.70 12.78 -2.63
C TYR A 145 -18.37 11.83 -1.48
N PHE A 146 -17.13 11.87 -1.01
CA PHE A 146 -16.69 11.16 0.19
C PHE A 146 -15.72 12.03 1.00
N TYR A 147 -15.70 11.87 2.30
CA TYR A 147 -14.71 12.47 3.18
C TYR A 147 -13.63 11.43 3.49
N GLY A 148 -12.38 11.78 3.24
CA GLY A 148 -11.29 10.85 3.52
C GLY A 148 -10.00 11.19 2.80
N CYS A 149 -9.29 10.16 2.43
CA CYS A 149 -8.03 10.21 1.70
C CYS A 149 -8.18 9.54 0.34
N LYS A 150 -7.18 9.72 -0.51
CA LYS A 150 -7.04 9.03 -1.77
C LYS A 150 -5.68 8.32 -1.75
N CYS A 151 -5.65 7.05 -2.11
CA CYS A 151 -4.40 6.31 -2.30
C CYS A 151 -4.06 6.31 -3.80
N HIS A 152 -2.88 6.79 -4.13
CA HIS A 152 -2.30 6.70 -5.47
C HIS A 152 -1.32 5.55 -5.43
N ALA A 153 -1.54 4.52 -6.23
CA ALA A 153 -0.75 3.29 -6.20
C ALA A 153 -0.11 3.01 -7.56
N LEU A 154 1.13 2.58 -7.53
CA LEU A 154 1.85 2.04 -8.68
C LEU A 154 1.86 0.52 -8.55
N VAL A 155 1.37 -0.16 -9.56
CA VAL A 155 1.20 -1.63 -9.55
C VAL A 155 1.91 -2.23 -10.77
N SER A 156 2.63 -3.33 -10.58
CA SER A 156 3.25 -4.06 -11.67
C SER A 156 2.22 -4.80 -12.52
N GLU A 157 2.59 -5.17 -13.73
CA GLU A 157 1.77 -6.01 -14.61
C GLU A 157 1.40 -7.36 -13.96
N SER A 158 2.19 -7.83 -13.00
CA SER A 158 1.94 -9.06 -12.23
C SER A 158 1.09 -8.84 -10.98
N GLY A 159 0.65 -7.59 -10.72
CA GLY A 159 -0.26 -7.27 -9.61
C GLY A 159 0.42 -6.89 -8.30
N TYR A 160 1.74 -6.78 -8.24
CA TYR A 160 2.42 -6.31 -7.03
C TYR A 160 2.30 -4.80 -6.88
N VAL A 161 1.94 -4.32 -5.70
CA VAL A 161 1.96 -2.89 -5.37
C VAL A 161 3.42 -2.46 -5.18
N ILE A 162 3.94 -1.76 -6.18
CA ILE A 162 5.34 -1.30 -6.22
C ILE A 162 5.53 -0.17 -5.20
N ASP A 163 4.71 0.87 -5.33
CA ASP A 163 4.75 2.00 -4.40
C ASP A 163 3.38 2.65 -4.28
N TYR A 164 3.22 3.52 -3.27
CA TYR A 164 1.96 4.23 -3.07
C TYR A 164 2.17 5.49 -2.25
N THR A 165 1.29 6.46 -2.45
CA THR A 165 1.19 7.62 -1.54
C THR A 165 -0.27 7.87 -1.18
N ILE A 166 -0.50 8.43 0.01
CA ILE A 166 -1.85 8.74 0.50
C ILE A 166 -1.97 10.25 0.65
N THR A 167 -2.99 10.81 0.01
CA THR A 167 -3.23 12.25 -0.03
C THR A 167 -4.65 12.58 0.46
N PRO A 168 -4.92 13.84 0.81
CA PRO A 168 -6.31 14.27 0.99
C PRO A 168 -7.16 13.98 -0.26
N ALA A 169 -8.44 13.65 -0.06
CA ALA A 169 -9.32 13.14 -1.13
C ALA A 169 -9.49 14.09 -2.33
N SER A 170 -9.32 15.40 -2.14
CA SER A 170 -9.46 16.39 -3.21
C SER A 170 -8.23 16.51 -4.12
N MET A 171 -7.11 15.88 -3.76
CA MET A 171 -5.86 15.98 -4.52
C MET A 171 -6.02 15.39 -5.92
N ALA A 172 -5.53 16.12 -6.94
CA ALA A 172 -5.58 15.66 -8.32
C ALA A 172 -4.58 14.53 -8.56
N ASP A 173 -4.96 13.54 -9.36
CA ASP A 173 -4.14 12.36 -9.62
C ASP A 173 -2.80 12.73 -10.27
N SER A 174 -2.85 13.64 -11.25
CA SER A 174 -1.64 14.10 -11.96
C SER A 174 -0.61 14.80 -11.07
N SER A 175 -1.03 15.39 -9.94
CA SER A 175 -0.11 16.12 -9.06
C SER A 175 0.79 15.21 -8.24
N MET A 176 0.37 13.95 -8.01
CA MET A 176 1.11 12.98 -7.19
C MET A 176 1.92 11.97 -7.98
N THR A 177 1.80 12.01 -9.30
CA THR A 177 2.44 11.03 -10.20
C THR A 177 3.95 10.97 -10.00
N GLU A 178 4.61 12.11 -9.97
CA GLU A 178 6.08 12.15 -9.83
C GLU A 178 6.55 11.62 -8.48
N GLU A 179 5.80 11.85 -7.42
CA GLU A 179 6.12 11.34 -6.10
C GLU A 179 6.03 9.80 -6.06
N VAL A 180 4.93 9.26 -6.60
CA VAL A 180 4.70 7.80 -6.63
C VAL A 180 5.76 7.09 -7.50
N LEU A 181 6.21 7.75 -8.58
CA LEU A 181 7.20 7.18 -9.50
C LEU A 181 8.66 7.42 -9.05
N SER A 182 8.88 8.16 -7.95
CA SER A 182 10.22 8.64 -7.59
C SER A 182 11.22 7.54 -7.23
N GLN A 183 10.75 6.42 -6.65
CA GLN A 183 11.63 5.34 -6.17
C GLN A 183 11.72 4.16 -7.14
N PHE A 184 10.63 3.84 -7.82
CA PHE A 184 10.50 2.61 -8.59
C PHE A 184 9.83 2.84 -9.95
N GLY A 185 10.12 3.98 -10.61
CA GLY A 185 9.58 4.23 -11.92
C GLY A 185 10.03 3.17 -12.94
N THR A 186 9.09 2.51 -13.60
CA THR A 186 9.37 1.61 -14.72
C THR A 186 9.49 2.43 -16.00
N PRO A 187 10.17 1.90 -17.05
CA PRO A 187 10.29 2.63 -18.32
C PRO A 187 8.94 3.03 -18.93
N THR A 188 7.91 2.21 -18.76
CA THR A 188 6.56 2.50 -19.25
C THR A 188 5.58 2.48 -18.09
N VAL A 189 4.77 3.54 -17.98
CA VAL A 189 3.72 3.64 -16.97
C VAL A 189 2.38 3.88 -17.67
N LEU A 190 1.40 3.06 -17.33
CA LEU A 190 0.05 3.14 -17.86
C LEU A 190 -0.85 3.87 -16.85
N GLY A 191 -1.47 4.98 -17.26
CA GLY A 191 -2.38 5.73 -16.39
C GLY A 191 -3.75 5.98 -17.06
N ASP A 192 -4.76 6.28 -16.27
CA ASP A 192 -6.07 6.66 -16.81
C ASP A 192 -6.11 8.13 -17.27
N MET A 193 -7.29 8.63 -17.68
CA MET A 193 -7.45 10.02 -18.13
C MET A 193 -7.22 11.07 -17.03
N GLY A 194 -7.19 10.68 -15.76
CA GLY A 194 -6.84 11.56 -14.64
C GLY A 194 -5.38 12.01 -14.64
N TYR A 195 -4.54 11.27 -15.38
CA TYR A 195 -3.10 11.53 -15.50
C TYR A 195 -2.72 12.29 -16.78
N LEU A 196 -3.71 12.81 -17.52
CA LEU A 196 -3.47 13.60 -18.72
C LEU A 196 -2.86 14.98 -18.36
N GLY A 197 -1.81 15.36 -19.08
CA GLY A 197 -1.19 16.67 -18.95
C GLY A 197 0.14 16.73 -19.67
N GLN A 198 0.25 17.56 -20.71
CA GLN A 198 1.49 17.64 -21.52
C GLN A 198 2.71 17.93 -20.63
N SER A 199 2.60 18.87 -19.70
CA SER A 199 3.73 19.21 -18.84
C SER A 199 4.15 18.04 -17.92
N LEU A 200 3.22 17.19 -17.51
CA LEU A 200 3.54 15.98 -16.75
C LEU A 200 4.29 14.96 -17.62
N HIS A 201 3.80 14.72 -18.84
CA HIS A 201 4.46 13.82 -19.78
C HIS A 201 5.88 14.27 -20.09
N ASP A 202 6.07 15.58 -20.38
CA ASP A 202 7.40 16.15 -20.69
C ASP A 202 8.38 15.94 -19.51
N ARG A 203 7.92 16.15 -18.27
CA ARG A 203 8.78 15.97 -17.08
C ARG A 203 9.13 14.50 -16.83
N LEU A 204 8.20 13.59 -17.09
CA LEU A 204 8.45 12.14 -16.91
C LEU A 204 9.37 11.63 -18.03
N GLU A 205 9.19 12.10 -19.26
CA GLU A 205 10.06 11.76 -20.39
C GLU A 205 11.52 12.16 -20.12
N LEU A 206 11.73 13.33 -19.50
CA LEU A 206 13.08 13.76 -19.06
C LEU A 206 13.70 12.81 -18.03
N LYS A 207 12.88 12.07 -17.28
CA LYS A 207 13.31 11.04 -16.31
C LYS A 207 13.40 9.64 -16.93
N GLY A 208 13.18 9.52 -18.24
CA GLY A 208 13.19 8.25 -18.96
C GLY A 208 11.93 7.40 -18.73
N ILE A 209 10.83 8.02 -18.31
CA ILE A 209 9.55 7.35 -18.06
C ILE A 209 8.54 7.75 -19.14
N ASP A 210 8.04 6.78 -19.88
CA ASP A 210 6.98 6.98 -20.88
C ASP A 210 5.61 6.76 -20.22
N LEU A 211 4.89 7.84 -19.94
CA LEU A 211 3.54 7.76 -19.37
C LEU A 211 2.50 7.65 -20.50
N MET A 212 1.87 6.50 -20.61
CA MET A 212 0.83 6.23 -21.61
C MET A 212 -0.55 6.42 -20.99
N THR A 213 -1.34 7.34 -21.55
CA THR A 213 -2.72 7.61 -21.13
C THR A 213 -3.68 7.52 -22.31
N PRO A 214 -4.97 7.17 -22.09
CA PRO A 214 -5.96 7.15 -23.16
C PRO A 214 -6.17 8.54 -23.77
N VAL A 215 -6.25 8.63 -25.09
CA VAL A 215 -6.43 9.89 -25.82
C VAL A 215 -7.93 10.25 -25.82
N ARG A 216 -8.26 11.48 -25.48
CA ARG A 216 -9.63 12.00 -25.63
C ARG A 216 -9.98 12.15 -27.11
N LYS A 217 -11.24 11.92 -27.49
CA LYS A 217 -11.74 11.99 -28.87
C LYS A 217 -11.35 13.27 -29.63
N ASN A 218 -11.11 14.37 -28.92
CA ASN A 218 -10.80 15.67 -29.50
C ASN A 218 -9.31 16.04 -29.48
N MET A 219 -8.42 15.09 -29.11
CA MET A 219 -6.97 15.34 -29.12
C MET A 219 -6.34 14.77 -30.40
N LYS A 220 -5.45 15.52 -31.03
CA LYS A 220 -4.62 15.03 -32.15
C LYS A 220 -3.72 13.91 -31.62
N GLN A 221 -3.79 12.74 -32.26
CA GLN A 221 -3.24 11.48 -31.78
C GLN A 221 -1.71 11.37 -31.86
N LYS A 222 -1.20 10.79 -30.84
CA LYS A 222 -0.07 9.85 -30.95
C LYS A 222 -0.51 8.56 -30.30
N UNK A 223 -0.58 7.50 -30.92
CA UNK A 223 -1.14 6.37 -30.83
C UNK A 223 -1.17 5.40 -29.78
N UNK A 224 -1.71 5.16 -29.45
CA UNK A 224 -1.73 3.94 -28.91
C UNK A 224 -3.05 3.46 -28.73
N LEU A 225 -3.43 2.89 -29.59
CA LEU A 225 -4.78 2.38 -29.79
C LEU A 225 -5.09 1.08 -29.02
N CYS A 226 -4.20 0.49 -28.29
CA CYS A 226 -4.37 -0.86 -27.70
C CYS A 226 -4.74 -0.87 -26.20
N PHE A 227 -5.05 0.27 -25.61
CA PHE A 227 -5.03 0.43 -24.14
C PHE A 227 -6.31 0.04 -23.39
N MET A 228 -7.47 0.15 -24.02
CA MET A 228 -8.76 -0.07 -23.31
C MET A 228 -9.01 -1.51 -22.89
N PHE A 229 -8.39 -2.48 -23.57
CA PHE A 229 -8.61 -3.89 -23.25
C PHE A 229 -7.74 -4.39 -22.09
N PHE A 230 -6.60 -3.77 -21.84
CA PHE A 230 -5.66 -4.21 -20.82
C PHE A 230 -6.07 -3.76 -19.42
N LEU A 231 -6.49 -2.50 -19.28
CA LEU A 231 -6.91 -1.95 -17.98
C LEU A 231 -8.16 -2.65 -17.40
N THR A 232 -9.11 -3.01 -18.26
CA THR A 232 -10.31 -3.72 -17.82
C THR A 232 -10.04 -5.17 -17.40
N GLY A 233 -9.00 -5.80 -17.93
CA GLY A 233 -8.60 -7.16 -17.57
C GLY A 233 -7.81 -7.22 -16.27
N VAL A 234 -6.80 -6.36 -16.12
CA VAL A 234 -5.89 -6.38 -14.97
C VAL A 234 -6.53 -5.82 -13.70
N ILE A 235 -7.32 -4.73 -13.84
CA ILE A 235 -8.01 -4.14 -12.67
C ILE A 235 -9.14 -5.06 -12.16
N ARG A 236 -9.78 -5.82 -13.05
CA ARG A 236 -10.79 -6.82 -12.65
C ARG A 236 -10.20 -8.05 -11.95
N SER A 237 -8.94 -8.35 -12.15
CA SER A 237 -8.28 -9.51 -11.53
C SER A 237 -7.73 -9.22 -10.12
N ILE A 238 -7.65 -7.94 -9.73
CA ILE A 238 -7.34 -7.59 -8.34
C ILE A 238 -8.63 -7.81 -7.53
N PRO A 239 -8.68 -8.78 -6.61
CA PRO A 239 -9.90 -9.01 -5.83
C PRO A 239 -10.09 -7.87 -4.83
N PHE A 240 -10.67 -6.78 -5.32
CA PHE A 240 -11.15 -5.70 -4.47
C PHE A 240 -12.46 -6.18 -3.83
N ASN A 241 -12.33 -6.73 -2.63
CA ASN A 241 -13.50 -7.16 -1.88
C ASN A 241 -14.29 -5.92 -1.44
N SER A 242 -15.28 -5.55 -2.24
CA SER A 242 -16.16 -4.40 -1.99
C SER A 242 -17.20 -4.66 -0.87
N SER A 243 -17.02 -5.74 -0.12
CA SER A 243 -17.95 -6.13 0.95
C SER A 243 -17.51 -5.61 2.32
N LEU A 244 -17.16 -4.33 2.41
CA LEU A 244 -17.19 -3.62 3.68
C LEU A 244 -18.60 -3.05 3.86
N SER A 245 -19.59 -3.94 4.00
CA SER A 245 -20.85 -3.58 4.60
C SER A 245 -20.61 -3.42 6.10
N CYS A 246 -20.56 -2.20 6.58
CA CYS A 246 -20.68 -1.93 8.01
C CYS A 246 -22.07 -2.41 8.46
N SER A 247 -22.14 -3.59 9.03
CA SER A 247 -23.26 -3.98 9.85
C SER A 247 -23.00 -3.41 11.25
N ASP A 248 -23.92 -2.57 11.70
CA ASP A 248 -24.21 -2.02 13.05
C ASP A 248 -23.05 -1.89 14.06
#